data_ec8a1ef2b894b76baecca56a8e09b96e
#
_entry.id   ec8a1ef2b894b76baecca56a8e09b96e
#
_cell.length_a   1.000
_cell.length_b   1.000
_cell.length_c   1.000
_cell.angle_alpha   90.00
_cell.angle_beta   90.00
_cell.angle_gamma   90.00
#
_symmetry.space_group_name_H-M   'P 1'
#
loop_
_entity.id
_entity.type
_entity.pdbx_description
1 polymer ?
#
loop_
_entity_poly.entity_id
_entity_poly.type
_entity_poly.pdbx_seq_one_letter_code
_entity_poly.pdbx_strand_id
1 'polypeptide(L)'
;IMSELRTNRIVPRDGLVSATGVGGGIIQVKSATKTNHFDTTSTSLIDIPGLAVTITPTRSDSKILVMCSVNVSTDNANFTYLQLVRNSTHIYRGDAMGVRPRRSAMYYNGAGDANEGMNATRSWNHMDEPATTSAVTYKIQIECATAGNAHVNISHRNTNNADYDPQLASNITVMEVSG
;
A
#
# COMPACT_ATOMS: atom_id res chain seq x y z
N ILE A 1 42.41 32.19 -7.85
CA ILE A 1 41.80 32.19 -7.56
C ILE A 1 40.71 31.43 -7.49
N MET A 2 40.21 30.96 -7.23
CA MET A 2 39.36 30.35 -7.00
C MET A 2 38.65 29.59 -7.61
N SER A 3 38.37 29.17 -7.84
CA SER A 3 37.74 28.56 -8.51
C SER A 3 37.12 27.53 -8.14
N GLU A 4 37.31 27.07 -7.60
CA GLU A 4 36.81 26.19 -7.38
C GLU A 4 35.86 25.93 -6.98
N LEU A 5 35.91 26.11 -6.63
CA LEU A 5 35.10 25.85 -6.26
C LEU A 5 34.14 25.75 -6.50
N ARG A 6 34.19 26.09 -6.52
CA ARG A 6 33.20 26.31 -6.95
C ARG A 6 32.56 25.27 -7.41
N THR A 7 32.95 24.71 -7.72
CA THR A 7 32.63 23.59 -8.24
C THR A 7 31.82 22.86 -7.48
N ASN A 8 32.15 22.94 -6.55
CA ASN A 8 31.46 22.27 -5.72
C ASN A 8 30.11 22.50 -5.82
N ARG A 9 29.85 23.40 -6.26
CA ARG A 9 28.73 23.56 -6.41
C ARG A 9 28.17 22.81 -7.22
N ILE A 10 28.77 22.28 -7.64
CA ILE A 10 28.46 21.40 -8.48
C ILE A 10 27.66 20.41 -7.95
N VAL A 11 27.96 20.02 -6.94
CA VAL A 11 27.30 18.99 -6.35
C VAL A 11 26.02 19.47 -5.84
N PRO A 12 24.93 18.92 -6.24
CA PRO A 12 23.65 19.20 -5.66
C PRO A 12 23.73 18.85 -4.21
N ARG A 13 23.49 19.80 -3.37
CA ARG A 13 23.52 19.59 -1.95
C ARG A 13 22.42 18.66 -1.49
N ASP A 14 21.40 18.56 -2.25
CA ASP A 14 20.26 17.69 -2.03
C ASP A 14 20.47 16.25 -2.51
N GLY A 15 21.67 15.97 -3.01
CA GLY A 15 21.98 14.63 -3.49
C GLY A 15 21.37 14.28 -4.83
N LEU A 16 20.68 15.21 -5.45
CA LEU A 16 20.09 14.97 -6.75
C LEU A 16 21.11 15.29 -7.84
N VAL A 17 21.01 14.59 -8.93
CA VAL A 17 21.79 14.91 -10.10
C VAL A 17 21.21 16.19 -10.68
N SER A 18 21.92 17.26 -10.47
CA SER A 18 21.46 18.55 -10.89
C SER A 18 21.76 18.80 -12.35
N ALA A 19 21.54 17.87 -13.16
CA ALA A 19 21.56 18.17 -14.56
C ALA A 19 20.20 18.72 -14.92
N THR A 20 20.20 19.75 -15.65
CA THR A 20 18.99 20.30 -16.20
C THR A 20 18.26 19.23 -16.96
N GLY A 21 17.09 18.89 -16.53
CA GLY A 21 16.26 17.86 -17.16
C GLY A 21 16.54 16.42 -16.74
N VAL A 22 17.42 16.20 -15.78
CA VAL A 22 17.59 14.88 -15.21
C VAL A 22 16.91 14.88 -13.85
N GLY A 23 15.61 14.76 -13.86
CA GLY A 23 14.85 14.44 -12.69
C GLY A 23 15.03 12.97 -12.34
N GLY A 24 14.63 12.56 -11.16
CA GLY A 24 14.49 11.15 -10.91
C GLY A 24 15.23 10.60 -9.72
N GLY A 25 15.60 11.40 -8.76
CA GLY A 25 16.07 10.90 -7.47
C GLY A 25 14.92 10.58 -6.53
N ILE A 26 15.13 9.62 -5.64
CA ILE A 26 14.27 9.41 -4.49
C ILE A 26 14.62 10.46 -3.45
N ILE A 27 13.65 11.30 -3.10
CA ILE A 27 13.85 12.43 -2.19
C ILE A 27 13.64 12.00 -0.75
N GLN A 28 12.62 11.22 -0.49
CA GLN A 28 12.32 10.69 0.84
C GLN A 28 11.56 9.37 0.75
N VAL A 29 11.67 8.57 1.79
CA VAL A 29 10.98 7.30 1.94
C VAL A 29 10.28 7.26 3.30
N LYS A 30 9.04 6.79 3.31
CA LYS A 30 8.26 6.54 4.51
C LYS A 30 7.64 5.16 4.42
N SER A 31 7.54 4.47 5.55
CA SER A 31 6.99 3.11 5.57
C SER A 31 6.22 2.87 6.87
N ALA A 32 5.21 2.02 6.78
CA ALA A 32 4.51 1.47 7.93
C ALA A 32 4.40 -0.04 7.77
N THR A 33 4.76 -0.77 8.82
CA THR A 33 4.67 -2.23 8.87
C THR A 33 3.70 -2.63 9.97
N LYS A 34 2.75 -3.48 9.60
CA LYS A 34 1.81 -4.10 10.54
C LYS A 34 2.23 -5.52 10.80
N THR A 35 2.51 -5.85 12.05
CA THR A 35 2.95 -7.18 12.48
C THR A 35 1.88 -7.95 13.26
N ASN A 36 0.91 -7.24 13.83
CA ASN A 36 -0.23 -7.88 14.48
C ASN A 36 -1.34 -8.17 13.49
N HIS A 37 -2.21 -9.09 13.82
CA HIS A 37 -3.37 -9.39 12.99
C HIS A 37 -4.47 -8.32 13.09
N PHE A 38 -5.41 -8.40 12.18
CA PHE A 38 -6.63 -7.61 12.17
C PHE A 38 -7.71 -8.38 11.42
N ASP A 39 -8.91 -8.40 11.98
CA ASP A 39 -10.07 -9.10 11.45
C ASP A 39 -11.23 -8.15 11.28
N THR A 40 -12.07 -8.41 10.27
CA THR A 40 -13.29 -7.64 10.06
C THR A 40 -14.36 -8.45 9.35
N THR A 41 -15.61 -8.18 9.70
CA THR A 41 -16.81 -8.66 8.99
C THR A 41 -17.46 -7.56 8.15
N SER A 42 -16.82 -6.40 8.06
CA SER A 42 -17.39 -5.24 7.36
C SER A 42 -17.57 -5.51 5.87
N THR A 43 -18.77 -5.30 5.38
CA THR A 43 -19.10 -5.32 3.95
C THR A 43 -18.93 -3.93 3.31
N SER A 44 -18.33 -3.00 4.03
CA SER A 44 -17.95 -1.67 3.54
C SER A 44 -16.46 -1.47 3.80
N LEU A 45 -15.80 -0.73 2.94
CA LEU A 45 -14.36 -0.43 3.08
C LEU A 45 -14.08 0.28 4.39
N ILE A 46 -13.22 -0.31 5.22
CA ILE A 46 -12.72 0.27 6.46
C ILE A 46 -11.18 0.27 6.46
N ASP A 47 -10.59 1.19 7.18
CA ASP A 47 -9.13 1.30 7.28
C ASP A 47 -8.54 0.09 8.00
N ILE A 48 -7.45 -0.46 7.47
CA ILE A 48 -6.64 -1.45 8.18
C ILE A 48 -5.74 -0.70 9.17
N PRO A 49 -5.95 -0.86 10.49
CA PRO A 49 -5.13 -0.15 11.47
C PRO A 49 -3.65 -0.50 11.33
N GLY A 50 -2.80 0.54 11.25
CA GLY A 50 -1.35 0.36 11.11
C GLY A 50 -0.85 0.27 9.67
N LEU A 51 -1.71 0.27 8.66
CA LEU A 51 -1.32 0.35 7.25
C LEU A 51 -1.68 1.72 6.67
N ALA A 52 -1.10 2.76 7.24
CA ALA A 52 -1.22 4.14 6.79
C ALA A 52 0.13 4.85 6.92
N VAL A 53 0.48 5.65 5.93
CA VAL A 53 1.72 6.43 5.87
C VAL A 53 1.41 7.83 5.40
N THR A 54 1.93 8.83 6.12
CA THR A 54 1.83 10.22 5.73
C THR A 54 3.18 10.73 5.22
N ILE A 55 3.16 11.36 4.06
CA ILE A 55 4.32 11.99 3.43
C ILE A 55 3.96 13.43 3.05
N THR A 56 4.92 14.33 3.17
CA THR A 56 4.75 15.72 2.75
C THR A 56 5.68 15.94 1.56
N PRO A 57 5.16 16.02 0.33
CA PRO A 57 6.00 16.20 -0.83
C PRO A 57 6.75 17.53 -0.77
N THR A 58 7.98 17.55 -1.20
CA THR A 58 8.83 18.73 -1.19
C THR A 58 8.51 19.68 -2.35
N ARG A 59 7.88 19.16 -3.40
CA ARG A 59 7.50 19.92 -4.60
C ARG A 59 6.13 19.47 -5.08
N SER A 60 5.40 20.39 -5.70
CA SER A 60 4.06 20.08 -6.24
C SER A 60 4.07 19.22 -7.50
N ASP A 61 5.22 19.12 -8.17
CA ASP A 61 5.42 18.25 -9.33
C ASP A 61 6.03 16.89 -8.96
N SER A 62 6.40 16.68 -7.71
CA SER A 62 6.89 15.38 -7.24
C SER A 62 5.84 14.29 -7.40
N LYS A 63 6.30 13.09 -7.72
CA LYS A 63 5.48 11.89 -7.81
C LYS A 63 5.71 11.02 -6.58
N ILE A 64 4.70 10.26 -6.20
CA ILE A 64 4.78 9.35 -5.06
C ILE A 64 4.63 7.91 -5.55
N LEU A 65 5.71 7.14 -5.47
CA LEU A 65 5.64 5.70 -5.67
C LEU A 65 5.11 5.06 -4.39
N VAL A 66 3.93 4.47 -4.48
CA VAL A 66 3.30 3.71 -3.39
C VAL A 66 3.48 2.23 -3.65
N MET A 67 4.06 1.52 -2.70
CA MET A 67 4.28 0.08 -2.75
C MET A 67 3.53 -0.57 -1.59
N CYS A 68 2.70 -1.55 -1.88
CA CYS A 68 1.87 -2.25 -0.91
C CYS A 68 2.14 -3.74 -0.95
N SER A 69 2.20 -4.36 0.22
CA SER A 69 2.26 -5.81 0.39
C SER A 69 1.40 -6.18 1.60
N VAL A 70 0.28 -6.83 1.34
CA VAL A 70 -0.72 -7.17 2.36
C VAL A 70 -0.99 -8.66 2.35
N ASN A 71 -0.79 -9.29 3.49
CA ASN A 71 -1.11 -10.70 3.69
C ASN A 71 -2.55 -10.80 4.15
N VAL A 72 -3.37 -11.48 3.39
CA VAL A 72 -4.80 -11.63 3.66
C VAL A 72 -5.25 -13.08 3.56
N SER A 73 -6.28 -13.39 4.32
CA SER A 73 -7.09 -14.57 4.15
C SER A 73 -8.57 -14.20 4.32
N THR A 74 -9.45 -15.12 4.00
CA THR A 74 -10.90 -14.94 4.18
C THR A 74 -11.56 -16.28 4.43
N ASP A 75 -12.75 -16.26 5.03
CA ASP A 75 -13.55 -17.46 5.20
C ASP A 75 -13.81 -18.16 3.87
N ASN A 76 -14.15 -19.43 3.93
CA ASN A 76 -14.44 -20.26 2.77
C ASN A 76 -15.52 -19.64 1.87
N ALA A 77 -15.28 -19.74 0.56
CA ALA A 77 -16.18 -19.22 -0.48
C ALA A 77 -16.48 -17.73 -0.37
N ASN A 78 -15.56 -16.95 0.14
CA ASN A 78 -15.73 -15.51 0.30
C ASN A 78 -14.63 -14.72 -0.43
N PHE A 79 -14.92 -13.44 -0.62
CA PHE A 79 -13.98 -12.49 -1.23
C PHE A 79 -13.59 -11.43 -0.22
N THR A 80 -12.30 -11.11 -0.19
CA THR A 80 -11.76 -9.95 0.50
C THR A 80 -11.28 -8.96 -0.54
N TYR A 81 -11.73 -7.72 -0.44
CA TYR A 81 -11.27 -6.64 -1.31
C TYR A 81 -10.36 -5.69 -0.56
N LEU A 82 -9.34 -5.22 -1.27
CA LEU A 82 -8.38 -4.22 -0.78
C LEU A 82 -8.45 -2.97 -1.65
N GLN A 83 -8.35 -1.81 -1.02
CA GLN A 83 -8.40 -0.52 -1.69
C GLN A 83 -7.29 0.41 -1.21
N LEU A 84 -6.51 0.95 -2.15
CA LEU A 84 -5.56 2.02 -1.88
C LEU A 84 -6.29 3.36 -1.85
N VAL A 85 -6.02 4.13 -0.81
CA VAL A 85 -6.66 5.43 -0.57
C VAL A 85 -5.61 6.51 -0.37
N ARG A 86 -5.77 7.64 -1.04
CA ARG A 86 -5.03 8.87 -0.80
C ARG A 86 -5.95 9.85 -0.07
N ASN A 87 -5.65 10.17 1.17
CA ASN A 87 -6.51 10.94 2.06
C ASN A 87 -7.91 10.30 2.19
N SER A 88 -8.88 10.77 1.43
CA SER A 88 -10.23 10.21 1.32
C SER A 88 -10.57 9.72 -0.09
N THR A 89 -9.64 9.81 -1.02
CA THR A 89 -9.87 9.45 -2.43
C THR A 89 -9.36 8.04 -2.71
N HIS A 90 -10.23 7.20 -3.24
CA HIS A 90 -9.84 5.88 -3.72
C HIS A 90 -9.04 6.01 -5.00
N ILE A 91 -7.81 5.55 -4.99
CA ILE A 91 -6.89 5.56 -6.14
C ILE A 91 -6.51 4.12 -6.53
N TYR A 92 -5.85 3.95 -7.68
CA TYR A 92 -5.41 2.65 -8.19
C TYR A 92 -6.54 1.62 -8.21
N ARG A 93 -7.55 1.87 -8.98
CA ARG A 93 -8.67 0.96 -9.17
C ARG A 93 -9.10 0.89 -10.64
N GLY A 94 -9.59 -0.27 -11.04
CA GLY A 94 -10.03 -0.52 -12.42
C GLY A 94 -11.11 0.45 -12.89
N ASP A 95 -11.32 0.51 -14.19
CA ASP A 95 -12.37 1.31 -14.79
C ASP A 95 -13.76 0.80 -14.43
N ALA A 96 -14.75 1.67 -14.57
CA ALA A 96 -16.14 1.30 -14.32
C ALA A 96 -16.64 0.32 -15.40
N MET A 97 -17.17 -0.82 -14.95
CA MET A 97 -17.69 -1.84 -15.83
C MET A 97 -18.96 -2.46 -15.23
N GLY A 98 -20.11 -1.94 -15.61
CA GLY A 98 -21.41 -2.36 -15.08
C GLY A 98 -21.45 -2.19 -13.56
N VAL A 99 -21.87 -3.23 -12.84
CA VAL A 99 -22.05 -3.22 -11.39
C VAL A 99 -20.82 -3.74 -10.64
N ARG A 100 -19.70 -3.97 -11.30
CA ARG A 100 -18.51 -4.55 -10.67
C ARG A 100 -17.87 -3.60 -9.68
N PRO A 101 -17.53 -4.06 -8.46
CA PRO A 101 -16.82 -3.23 -7.50
C PRO A 101 -15.42 -2.90 -8.02
N ARG A 102 -15.05 -1.64 -7.95
CA ARG A 102 -13.73 -1.15 -8.39
C ARG A 102 -12.80 -1.14 -7.17
N ARG A 103 -11.77 -1.98 -7.20
CA ARG A 103 -10.82 -2.17 -6.08
C ARG A 103 -9.39 -2.25 -6.58
N SER A 104 -8.43 -2.10 -5.67
CA SER A 104 -7.00 -2.20 -5.99
C SER A 104 -6.55 -3.65 -6.07
N ALA A 105 -7.08 -4.52 -5.25
CA ALA A 105 -6.78 -5.94 -5.25
C ALA A 105 -7.92 -6.73 -4.62
N MET A 106 -7.92 -8.04 -4.84
CA MET A 106 -8.84 -8.95 -4.19
C MET A 106 -8.17 -10.29 -3.86
N TYR A 107 -8.73 -10.98 -2.90
CA TYR A 107 -8.45 -12.38 -2.59
C TYR A 107 -9.77 -13.15 -2.54
N TYR A 108 -9.75 -14.37 -3.04
CA TYR A 108 -10.87 -15.31 -2.98
C TYR A 108 -10.38 -16.64 -2.43
N ASN A 109 -11.06 -17.14 -1.43
CA ASN A 109 -10.87 -18.51 -0.93
C ASN A 109 -11.95 -19.40 -1.55
N GLY A 110 -11.51 -20.37 -2.36
CA GLY A 110 -12.40 -21.25 -3.13
C GLY A 110 -13.38 -22.05 -2.28
N ALA A 111 -14.53 -22.38 -2.85
CA ALA A 111 -15.47 -23.27 -2.20
C ALA A 111 -14.93 -24.72 -2.23
N GLY A 112 -14.80 -25.33 -1.06
CA GLY A 112 -14.30 -26.71 -0.93
C GLY A 112 -13.05 -26.83 -0.07
N ASP A 113 -12.29 -25.76 0.12
CA ASP A 113 -11.07 -25.74 0.92
C ASP A 113 -11.37 -25.32 2.37
N ALA A 114 -12.45 -25.86 2.93
CA ALA A 114 -12.97 -25.47 4.23
C ALA A 114 -11.98 -25.61 5.41
N ASN A 115 -10.84 -26.26 5.17
CA ASN A 115 -9.83 -26.52 6.19
C ASN A 115 -8.45 -25.97 5.84
N GLU A 116 -8.30 -25.28 4.72
CA GLU A 116 -6.99 -24.83 4.31
C GLU A 116 -6.80 -23.37 4.72
N GLY A 117 -5.96 -23.17 5.71
CA GLY A 117 -5.59 -21.87 6.24
C GLY A 117 -4.80 -21.03 5.25
N MET A 118 -5.35 -20.80 4.06
CA MET A 118 -4.64 -20.13 3.00
C MET A 118 -4.50 -18.65 3.27
N ASN A 119 -3.27 -18.23 3.40
CA ASN A 119 -2.90 -16.83 3.33
C ASN A 119 -2.40 -16.54 1.93
N ALA A 120 -2.65 -15.34 1.46
CA ALA A 120 -2.08 -14.87 0.22
C ALA A 120 -1.56 -13.44 0.37
N THR A 121 -0.35 -13.22 -0.10
CA THR A 121 0.20 -11.89 -0.21
C THR A 121 -0.37 -11.21 -1.44
N ARG A 122 -1.00 -10.06 -1.25
CA ARG A 122 -1.43 -9.18 -2.35
C ARG A 122 -0.49 -7.99 -2.40
N SER A 123 0.26 -7.90 -3.49
CA SER A 123 1.24 -6.84 -3.69
C SER A 123 0.92 -6.06 -4.95
N TRP A 124 1.06 -4.75 -4.86
CA TRP A 124 0.93 -3.85 -6.00
C TRP A 124 1.74 -2.58 -5.78
N ASN A 125 1.97 -1.86 -6.84
CA ASN A 125 2.58 -0.55 -6.78
C ASN A 125 1.81 0.42 -7.67
N HIS A 126 1.92 1.70 -7.34
CA HIS A 126 1.25 2.77 -8.06
C HIS A 126 2.09 4.05 -7.98
N MET A 127 2.27 4.68 -9.12
CA MET A 127 2.87 6.02 -9.18
C MET A 127 1.73 7.04 -9.14
N ASP A 128 1.64 7.77 -8.05
CA ASP A 128 0.61 8.79 -7.83
C ASP A 128 1.19 10.19 -8.05
N GLU A 129 0.33 11.09 -8.50
CA GLU A 129 0.66 12.50 -8.72
C GLU A 129 -0.27 13.37 -7.86
N PRO A 130 0.08 13.60 -6.59
CA PRO A 130 -0.78 14.33 -5.67
C PRO A 130 -0.88 15.83 -5.95
N ALA A 131 0.05 16.37 -6.72
CA ALA A 131 0.12 17.76 -7.13
C ALA A 131 0.02 18.76 -5.95
N THR A 132 0.71 18.48 -4.87
CA THR A 132 0.66 19.30 -3.64
C THR A 132 1.95 19.19 -2.83
N THR A 133 2.22 20.21 -2.03
CA THR A 133 3.25 20.22 -0.99
C THR A 133 2.65 20.09 0.42
N SER A 134 1.34 19.87 0.52
CA SER A 134 0.70 19.55 1.79
C SER A 134 0.84 18.07 2.13
N ALA A 135 0.71 17.74 3.40
CA ALA A 135 0.77 16.35 3.86
C ALA A 135 -0.31 15.50 3.21
N VAL A 136 0.09 14.34 2.70
CA VAL A 136 -0.76 13.37 2.02
C VAL A 136 -0.65 12.03 2.75
N THR A 137 -1.78 11.45 3.12
CA THR A 137 -1.83 10.15 3.77
C THR A 137 -2.27 9.08 2.77
N TYR A 138 -1.43 8.07 2.59
CA TYR A 138 -1.76 6.84 1.86
C TYR A 138 -2.09 5.75 2.85
N LYS A 139 -3.19 5.04 2.62
CA LYS A 139 -3.63 3.96 3.50
C LYS A 139 -4.33 2.86 2.73
N ILE A 140 -4.45 1.70 3.36
CA ILE A 140 -5.12 0.55 2.78
C ILE A 140 -6.41 0.30 3.54
N GLN A 141 -7.50 0.14 2.79
CA GLN A 141 -8.80 -0.27 3.29
C GLN A 141 -9.09 -1.71 2.87
N ILE A 142 -9.97 -2.36 3.64
CA ILE A 142 -10.40 -3.73 3.45
C ILE A 142 -11.92 -3.84 3.63
N GLU A 143 -12.54 -4.78 2.91
CA GLU A 143 -13.92 -5.21 3.14
C GLU A 143 -14.10 -6.68 2.78
N CYS A 144 -15.13 -7.31 3.35
CA CYS A 144 -15.67 -8.58 2.87
C CYS A 144 -16.70 -8.32 1.78
N ALA A 145 -16.77 -9.14 0.75
CA ALA A 145 -17.80 -9.01 -0.28
C ALA A 145 -19.18 -9.44 0.20
N THR A 146 -19.23 -10.39 1.12
CA THR A 146 -20.44 -10.95 1.70
C THR A 146 -20.24 -11.15 3.20
N ALA A 147 -21.29 -11.64 3.88
CA ALA A 147 -21.17 -11.96 5.31
C ALA A 147 -20.12 -13.06 5.53
N GLY A 148 -19.08 -12.73 6.26
CA GLY A 148 -17.93 -13.58 6.59
C GLY A 148 -16.82 -12.74 7.21
N ASN A 149 -15.63 -13.31 7.33
CA ASN A 149 -14.48 -12.60 7.88
C ASN A 149 -13.39 -12.40 6.84
N ALA A 150 -12.79 -11.25 6.85
CA ALA A 150 -11.53 -10.97 6.21
C ALA A 150 -10.44 -10.81 7.28
N HIS A 151 -9.32 -11.45 7.08
CA HIS A 151 -8.22 -11.48 8.02
C HIS A 151 -6.97 -10.88 7.39
N VAL A 152 -6.18 -10.19 8.20
CA VAL A 152 -4.88 -9.63 7.82
C VAL A 152 -3.81 -10.24 8.72
N ASN A 153 -2.75 -10.76 8.13
CA ASN A 153 -1.57 -11.33 8.79
C ASN A 153 -1.79 -12.66 9.52
N ILE A 154 -2.93 -13.29 9.37
CA ILE A 154 -3.22 -14.63 9.92
C ILE A 154 -4.02 -15.45 8.92
N SER A 155 -4.05 -16.77 9.11
CA SER A 155 -4.95 -17.67 8.39
C SER A 155 -6.40 -17.48 8.86
N HIS A 156 -7.37 -17.82 8.03
CA HIS A 156 -8.78 -17.75 8.42
C HIS A 156 -9.14 -18.72 9.57
N ARG A 157 -8.39 -19.80 9.73
CA ARG A 157 -8.59 -20.72 10.85
C ARG A 157 -8.25 -20.10 12.18
N ASN A 158 -7.26 -19.19 12.20
CA ASN A 158 -6.82 -18.49 13.40
C ASN A 158 -6.59 -19.44 14.58
N THR A 159 -5.99 -20.60 14.33
CA THR A 159 -5.63 -21.57 15.36
C THR A 159 -4.17 -21.38 15.77
N ASN A 160 -3.84 -21.75 16.99
CA ASN A 160 -2.45 -21.68 17.45
C ASN A 160 -1.70 -22.97 17.05
N ASN A 161 -1.51 -23.15 15.75
CA ASN A 161 -0.86 -24.33 15.19
C ASN A 161 0.44 -23.96 14.48
N ALA A 162 1.54 -24.54 14.92
CA ALA A 162 2.87 -24.23 14.41
C ALA A 162 3.14 -24.75 12.99
N ASP A 163 2.37 -25.74 12.53
CA ASP A 163 2.65 -26.39 11.26
C ASP A 163 2.07 -25.64 10.06
N TYR A 164 0.97 -24.89 10.23
CA TYR A 164 0.26 -24.28 9.11
C TYR A 164 -0.51 -22.97 9.39
N ASP A 165 -0.38 -22.38 10.57
CA ASP A 165 -1.02 -21.10 10.87
C ASP A 165 0.01 -20.01 11.22
N PRO A 166 0.77 -19.51 10.23
CA PRO A 166 1.78 -18.50 10.48
C PRO A 166 1.18 -17.14 10.80
N GLN A 167 1.84 -16.40 11.68
CA GLN A 167 1.64 -14.96 11.84
C GLN A 167 2.54 -14.24 10.85
N LEU A 168 1.96 -13.39 10.02
CA LEU A 168 2.65 -12.70 8.93
C LEU A 168 2.76 -11.20 9.21
N ALA A 169 3.37 -10.47 8.30
CA ALA A 169 3.50 -9.03 8.36
C ALA A 169 3.13 -8.39 7.01
N SER A 170 2.45 -7.26 7.08
CA SER A 170 2.07 -6.46 5.92
C SER A 170 2.72 -5.09 5.99
N ASN A 171 2.92 -4.45 4.84
CA ASN A 171 3.47 -3.11 4.83
C ASN A 171 2.90 -2.23 3.72
N ILE A 172 3.08 -0.93 3.92
CA ILE A 172 2.92 0.09 2.91
C ILE A 172 4.15 1.00 2.95
N THR A 173 4.77 1.23 1.81
CA THR A 173 5.92 2.13 1.66
C THR A 173 5.60 3.17 0.60
N VAL A 174 5.96 4.41 0.87
CA VAL A 174 5.84 5.52 -0.09
C VAL A 174 7.19 6.17 -0.29
N MET A 175 7.49 6.49 -1.54
CA MET A 175 8.74 7.16 -1.93
C MET A 175 8.40 8.39 -2.75
N GLU A 176 8.92 9.54 -2.35
CA GLU A 176 8.86 10.73 -3.18
C GLU A 176 9.94 10.65 -4.25
N VAL A 177 9.52 10.77 -5.49
CA VAL A 177 10.36 10.81 -6.66
C VAL A 177 10.31 12.22 -7.24
N SER A 178 11.44 12.77 -7.58
CA SER A 178 11.52 14.08 -8.24
C SER A 178 10.71 14.07 -9.54
N GLY A 179 9.89 15.07 -9.73
CA GLY A 179 9.19 15.32 -10.98
C GLY A 179 10.07 16.07 -11.99
#